data_7f8b5b67ea365ccd2383594802239b4c
#
_entry.id   7f8b5b67ea365ccd2383594802239b4c
#
_cell.length_a   1.000
_cell.length_b   1.000
_cell.length_c   1.000
_cell.angle_alpha   90.00
_cell.angle_beta   90.00
_cell.angle_gamma   90.00
#
_symmetry.space_group_name_H-M   'P 1'
#
loop_
_entity.id
_entity.type
_entity.pdbx_description
1 polymer ?
#
loop_
_entity_poly.entity_id
_entity_poly.type
_entity_poly.pdbx_seq_one_letter_code
_entity_poly.pdbx_strand_id
1 'polypeptide(L)'
;MLQAQGISDRPPHPKIGGAGQLAKSVGTGWLIGDHLRLFLKNNTFLGSLSDAALDTVLRRGHIKKYSAGDIICRRQDRGDTLMLIITGLIKITNSNLDGKEIVLNFLGTGDPYGEMAVFDGQLRTADAIALVDTEVFTVYARDLLPLLTTHPQALLEIVQVLCEKLRAASAVIEDSSLDIRRRVARGLLRLSQQHGRTSNKGIRVNLTVSQSELGAYLGMTRENVNRQLGQLRNAGIIRTEGAQIIVTDEVTLAEIAGLASAGMR
;
A
#
# COMPACT_ATOMS: atom_id res chain seq x y z
N MET A 1 -18.08 18.31 -29.30
CA MET A 1 -16.64 18.56 -29.04
C MET A 1 -16.50 19.05 -27.61
N LEU A 2 -16.29 18.14 -26.63
CA LEU A 2 -15.97 18.46 -25.24
C LEU A 2 -14.51 18.11 -25.06
N GLN A 3 -13.71 19.13 -24.87
CA GLN A 3 -12.27 19.03 -24.65
C GLN A 3 -11.99 18.29 -23.33
N ALA A 4 -11.29 17.17 -23.43
CA ALA A 4 -10.66 16.50 -22.30
C ALA A 4 -9.44 17.33 -21.84
N GLN A 5 -9.64 18.22 -20.88
CA GLN A 5 -8.55 18.90 -20.19
C GLN A 5 -8.19 18.15 -18.90
N GLY A 6 -6.97 17.60 -18.83
CA GLY A 6 -6.11 17.64 -17.67
C GLY A 6 -6.46 16.75 -16.48
N ILE A 7 -6.29 15.40 -16.59
CA ILE A 7 -6.14 14.52 -15.42
C ILE A 7 -4.71 13.95 -15.43
N SER A 8 -3.71 14.80 -15.34
CA SER A 8 -2.32 14.34 -15.37
C SER A 8 -1.35 15.08 -14.46
N ASP A 9 -1.81 15.85 -13.48
CA ASP A 9 -0.90 16.54 -12.55
C ASP A 9 -1.42 16.50 -11.12
N ARG A 10 -1.57 15.28 -10.56
CA ARG A 10 -1.51 15.12 -9.10
C ARG A 10 -0.14 14.56 -8.75
N PRO A 11 0.63 15.23 -7.89
CA PRO A 11 1.82 14.62 -7.32
C PRO A 11 1.40 13.34 -6.60
N PRO A 12 2.23 12.29 -6.60
CA PRO A 12 1.98 11.10 -5.79
C PRO A 12 1.70 11.58 -4.37
N HIS A 13 0.71 10.96 -3.69
CA HIS A 13 0.28 11.34 -2.34
C HIS A 13 1.46 11.85 -1.51
N PRO A 14 1.37 13.02 -0.85
CA PRO A 14 2.48 13.58 -0.12
C PRO A 14 2.89 12.60 0.98
N LYS A 15 3.93 11.82 0.73
CA LYS A 15 4.55 10.91 1.69
C LYS A 15 5.36 11.76 2.65
N ILE A 16 4.70 12.28 3.67
CA ILE A 16 5.35 13.10 4.69
C ILE A 16 6.34 12.23 5.45
N GLY A 17 7.61 12.58 5.36
CA GLY A 17 8.69 12.04 6.18
C GLY A 17 8.54 12.50 7.63
N GLY A 18 7.73 11.79 8.43
CA GLY A 18 7.48 12.12 9.83
C GLY A 18 7.19 10.92 10.73
N ALA A 19 7.03 9.71 10.19
CA ALA A 19 6.74 8.53 11.00
C ALA A 19 7.80 8.21 12.07
N GLY A 20 9.05 8.65 11.87
CA GLY A 20 10.13 8.47 12.86
C GLY A 20 10.08 9.41 14.06
N GLN A 21 9.32 10.50 14.01
CA GLN A 21 9.18 11.44 15.13
C GLN A 21 7.96 11.17 16.01
N LEU A 22 6.93 10.47 15.52
CA LEU A 22 5.74 10.11 16.30
C LEU A 22 6.04 9.08 17.41
N ALA A 23 7.08 8.29 17.28
CA ALA A 23 7.44 7.24 18.25
C ALA A 23 8.16 7.74 19.52
N LYS A 24 8.50 9.02 19.62
CA LYS A 24 9.31 9.56 20.74
C LYS A 24 8.61 10.57 21.69
N SER A 25 7.32 10.88 21.50
CA SER A 25 6.60 11.79 22.40
C SER A 25 5.49 11.06 23.16
N VAL A 26 5.86 10.30 24.18
CA VAL A 26 4.94 9.81 25.22
C VAL A 26 4.76 10.95 26.22
N GLY A 27 3.62 11.61 26.20
CA GLY A 27 3.26 12.59 27.19
C GLY A 27 2.06 13.43 26.77
N THR A 28 0.89 13.14 27.33
CA THR A 28 -0.40 13.82 27.27
C THR A 28 -1.33 13.43 26.11
N GLY A 29 -2.49 12.84 26.45
CA GLY A 29 -3.49 12.32 25.50
C GLY A 29 -4.06 13.35 24.51
N TRP A 30 -3.89 14.63 24.72
CA TRP A 30 -4.29 15.71 23.80
C TRP A 30 -3.38 15.80 22.56
N LEU A 31 -2.08 15.61 22.73
CA LEU A 31 -1.11 15.66 21.61
C LEU A 31 -1.29 14.48 20.65
N ILE A 32 -1.70 13.31 21.14
CA ILE A 32 -1.95 12.12 20.31
C ILE A 32 -3.18 12.34 19.40
N GLY A 33 -4.24 12.98 19.90
CA GLY A 33 -5.45 13.28 19.14
C GLY A 33 -5.19 14.23 17.96
N ASP A 34 -4.44 15.31 18.20
CA ASP A 34 -4.12 16.31 17.17
C ASP A 34 -3.19 15.74 16.09
N HIS A 35 -2.21 14.93 16.48
CA HIS A 35 -1.33 14.25 15.54
C HIS A 35 -2.07 13.23 14.67
N LEU A 36 -2.95 12.42 15.25
CA LEU A 36 -3.78 11.47 14.53
C LEU A 36 -4.73 12.19 13.56
N ARG A 37 -5.36 13.28 14.02
CA ARG A 37 -6.22 14.13 13.18
C ARG A 37 -5.47 14.64 11.96
N LEU A 38 -4.30 15.25 12.18
CA LEU A 38 -3.46 15.77 11.10
C LEU A 38 -3.01 14.68 10.15
N PHE A 39 -2.64 13.52 10.68
CA PHE A 39 -2.28 12.37 9.88
C PHE A 39 -3.43 11.91 8.98
N LEU A 40 -4.63 11.67 9.54
CA LEU A 40 -5.80 11.22 8.80
C LEU A 40 -6.22 12.24 7.74
N LYS A 41 -6.16 13.54 8.08
CA LYS A 41 -6.50 14.63 7.17
C LYS A 41 -5.56 14.73 5.97
N ASN A 42 -4.28 14.49 6.16
CA ASN A 42 -3.27 14.71 5.12
C ASN A 42 -2.90 13.46 4.34
N ASN A 43 -3.18 12.27 4.87
CA ASN A 43 -2.67 11.02 4.28
C ASN A 43 -3.76 10.02 3.90
N THR A 44 -5.03 10.35 4.09
CA THR A 44 -6.14 9.43 3.79
C THR A 44 -7.29 10.17 3.13
N PHE A 45 -8.23 9.42 2.54
CA PHE A 45 -9.48 9.95 1.99
C PHE A 45 -10.36 10.66 3.04
N LEU A 46 -10.10 10.44 4.33
CA LEU A 46 -10.80 11.15 5.41
C LEU A 46 -10.49 12.65 5.44
N GLY A 47 -9.45 13.09 4.74
CA GLY A 47 -9.11 14.50 4.59
C GLY A 47 -10.17 15.32 3.85
N SER A 48 -11.00 14.67 3.05
CA SER A 48 -12.12 15.31 2.34
C SER A 48 -13.40 15.40 3.18
N LEU A 49 -13.39 14.89 4.40
CA LEU A 49 -14.48 15.11 5.36
C LEU A 49 -14.42 16.52 5.94
N SER A 50 -15.58 17.06 6.30
CA SER A 50 -15.63 18.28 7.14
C SER A 50 -14.97 18.02 8.50
N ASP A 51 -14.50 19.08 9.15
CA ASP A 51 -13.86 18.97 10.46
C ASP A 51 -14.76 18.29 11.50
N ALA A 52 -16.07 18.60 11.50
CA ALA A 52 -17.04 17.97 12.40
C ALA A 52 -17.24 16.46 12.10
N ALA A 53 -17.23 16.06 10.81
CA ALA A 53 -17.32 14.67 10.41
C ALA A 53 -16.04 13.91 10.79
N LEU A 54 -14.87 14.50 10.56
CA LEU A 54 -13.59 13.91 10.95
C LEU A 54 -13.48 13.73 12.47
N ASP A 55 -13.96 14.70 13.26
CA ASP A 55 -14.04 14.58 14.72
C ASP A 55 -14.96 13.44 15.15
N THR A 56 -16.04 13.23 14.42
CA THR A 56 -16.94 12.09 14.69
C THR A 56 -16.25 10.76 14.39
N VAL A 57 -15.51 10.65 13.28
CA VAL A 57 -14.71 9.46 12.96
C VAL A 57 -13.66 9.20 14.04
N LEU A 58 -12.94 10.25 14.48
CA LEU A 58 -11.94 10.14 15.54
C LEU A 58 -12.52 9.65 16.87
N ARG A 59 -13.70 10.16 17.27
CA ARG A 59 -14.37 9.72 18.51
C ARG A 59 -14.91 8.29 18.45
N ARG A 60 -15.28 7.81 17.27
CA ARG A 60 -15.87 6.47 17.06
C ARG A 60 -14.84 5.41 16.70
N GLY A 61 -13.68 5.85 16.18
CA GLY A 61 -12.58 4.97 15.86
C GLY A 61 -11.66 4.71 17.04
N HIS A 62 -10.78 3.75 16.88
CA HIS A 62 -9.77 3.39 17.87
C HIS A 62 -8.51 2.89 17.19
N ILE A 63 -7.37 3.04 17.87
CA ILE A 63 -6.09 2.51 17.43
C ILE A 63 -5.93 1.08 17.94
N LYS A 64 -5.53 0.17 17.03
CA LYS A 64 -5.07 -1.18 17.37
C LYS A 64 -3.61 -1.32 17.02
N LYS A 65 -2.87 -2.05 17.84
CA LYS A 65 -1.44 -2.37 17.65
C LYS A 65 -1.31 -3.86 17.40
N TYR A 66 -0.42 -4.19 16.49
CA TYR A 66 -0.10 -5.55 16.11
C TYR A 66 1.41 -5.70 16.06
N SER A 67 1.92 -6.79 16.62
CA SER A 67 3.34 -7.15 16.52
C SER A 67 3.64 -7.77 15.17
N ALA A 68 4.91 -7.75 14.78
CA ALA A 68 5.36 -8.45 13.59
C ALA A 68 4.93 -9.94 13.61
N GLY A 69 4.28 -10.39 12.55
CA GLY A 69 3.72 -11.75 12.41
C GLY A 69 2.26 -11.90 12.86
N ASP A 70 1.67 -10.90 13.53
CA ASP A 70 0.28 -10.98 13.96
C ASP A 70 -0.68 -11.01 12.77
N ILE A 71 -1.72 -11.84 12.89
CA ILE A 71 -2.83 -11.88 11.94
C ILE A 71 -3.84 -10.81 12.35
N ILE A 72 -4.02 -9.82 11.48
CA ILE A 72 -4.95 -8.70 11.69
C ILE A 72 -6.38 -9.15 11.43
N CYS A 73 -6.60 -9.90 10.35
CA CYS A 73 -7.85 -10.60 10.04
C CYS A 73 -7.59 -11.77 9.10
N ARG A 74 -8.54 -12.67 9.02
CA ARG A 74 -8.54 -13.81 8.11
C ARG A 74 -9.52 -13.59 6.96
N ARG A 75 -9.24 -14.23 5.84
CA ARG A 75 -10.21 -14.40 4.77
C ARG A 75 -11.49 -15.02 5.33
N GLN A 76 -12.65 -14.53 4.87
CA GLN A 76 -14.00 -14.91 5.34
C GLN A 76 -14.37 -14.43 6.75
N ASP A 77 -13.53 -13.66 7.43
CA ASP A 77 -13.97 -12.91 8.61
C ASP A 77 -15.03 -11.86 8.23
N ARG A 78 -15.85 -11.45 9.20
CA ARG A 78 -16.79 -10.33 9.02
C ARG A 78 -16.03 -9.04 8.68
N GLY A 79 -16.53 -8.34 7.67
CA GLY A 79 -15.90 -7.13 7.11
C GLY A 79 -16.56 -5.82 7.53
N ASP A 80 -16.89 -5.65 8.81
CA ASP A 80 -17.64 -4.51 9.33
C ASP A 80 -16.78 -3.29 9.75
N THR A 81 -15.48 -3.37 9.52
CA THR A 81 -14.53 -2.29 9.89
C THR A 81 -13.64 -1.89 8.73
N LEU A 82 -13.39 -0.58 8.60
CA LEU A 82 -12.30 -0.03 7.81
C LEU A 82 -11.10 0.20 8.71
N MET A 83 -9.93 -0.11 8.20
CA MET A 83 -8.65 0.12 8.85
C MET A 83 -7.79 1.05 8.02
N LEU A 84 -7.12 2.01 8.65
CA LEU A 84 -6.14 2.90 8.02
C LEU A 84 -4.80 2.68 8.71
N ILE A 85 -3.77 2.38 7.95
CA ILE A 85 -2.44 2.08 8.50
C ILE A 85 -1.79 3.40 8.91
N ILE A 86 -1.55 3.58 10.21
CA ILE A 86 -0.86 4.75 10.77
C ILE A 86 0.64 4.57 10.62
N THR A 87 1.16 3.43 11.05
CA THR A 87 2.56 3.04 10.90
C THR A 87 2.65 1.54 10.65
N GLY A 88 3.71 1.11 9.99
CA GLY A 88 3.97 -0.31 9.78
C GLY A 88 3.78 -0.75 8.34
N LEU A 89 3.67 -2.07 8.17
CA LEU A 89 3.55 -2.74 6.88
C LEU A 89 2.68 -3.99 7.04
N ILE A 90 1.68 -4.12 6.21
CA ILE A 90 0.75 -5.25 6.19
C ILE A 90 0.91 -6.00 4.87
N LYS A 91 0.99 -7.32 4.95
CA LYS A 91 0.92 -8.23 3.81
C LYS A 91 -0.52 -8.71 3.65
N ILE A 92 -1.07 -8.55 2.45
CA ILE A 92 -2.38 -9.09 2.06
C ILE A 92 -2.14 -10.38 1.29
N THR A 93 -2.72 -11.48 1.75
CA THR A 93 -2.39 -12.80 1.20
C THR A 93 -3.60 -13.73 1.14
N ASN A 94 -3.52 -14.68 0.21
CA ASN A 94 -4.41 -15.83 0.12
C ASN A 94 -3.57 -17.10 -0.06
N SER A 95 -4.16 -18.26 0.22
CA SER A 95 -3.58 -19.54 -0.13
C SER A 95 -4.25 -20.09 -1.39
N ASN A 96 -3.45 -20.69 -2.29
CA ASN A 96 -3.99 -21.48 -3.40
C ASN A 96 -4.50 -22.84 -2.91
N LEU A 97 -5.01 -23.66 -3.84
CA LEU A 97 -5.54 -25.00 -3.53
C LEU A 97 -4.48 -25.95 -2.95
N ASP A 98 -3.21 -25.75 -3.27
CA ASP A 98 -2.06 -26.53 -2.76
C ASP A 98 -1.53 -25.99 -1.41
N GLY A 99 -2.21 -25.00 -0.81
CA GLY A 99 -1.78 -24.36 0.44
C GLY A 99 -0.61 -23.38 0.29
N LYS A 100 -0.16 -23.09 -0.93
CA LYS A 100 0.92 -22.13 -1.17
C LYS A 100 0.40 -20.71 -1.01
N GLU A 101 1.13 -19.91 -0.25
CA GLU A 101 0.83 -18.49 -0.07
C GLU A 101 1.01 -17.70 -1.36
N ILE A 102 0.03 -16.85 -1.66
CA ILE A 102 0.06 -15.85 -2.73
C ILE A 102 -0.06 -14.49 -2.06
N VAL A 103 0.93 -13.64 -2.22
CA VAL A 103 0.85 -12.25 -1.75
C VAL A 103 0.16 -11.40 -2.82
N LEU A 104 -0.98 -10.85 -2.46
CA LEU A 104 -1.80 -10.01 -3.34
C LEU A 104 -1.31 -8.57 -3.36
N ASN A 105 -0.91 -8.05 -2.19
CA ASN A 105 -0.42 -6.68 -2.06
C ASN A 105 0.35 -6.47 -0.75
N PHE A 106 1.12 -5.39 -0.69
CA PHE A 106 1.67 -4.83 0.55
C PHE A 106 1.00 -3.48 0.78
N LEU A 107 0.56 -3.22 2.00
CA LEU A 107 -0.07 -1.98 2.41
C LEU A 107 0.79 -1.30 3.47
N GLY A 108 1.07 -0.02 3.27
CA GLY A 108 1.88 0.80 4.16
C GLY A 108 1.10 1.96 4.78
N THR A 109 1.82 2.87 5.41
CA THR A 109 1.26 4.06 6.05
C THR A 109 0.38 4.88 5.11
N GLY A 110 -0.85 5.16 5.51
CA GLY A 110 -1.88 5.89 4.75
C GLY A 110 -2.82 5.00 3.96
N ASP A 111 -2.46 3.73 3.70
CA ASP A 111 -3.28 2.84 2.91
C ASP A 111 -4.51 2.36 3.69
N PRO A 112 -5.69 2.31 3.05
CA PRO A 112 -6.89 1.70 3.63
C PRO A 112 -6.88 0.18 3.40
N TYR A 113 -7.42 -0.55 4.39
CA TYR A 113 -7.71 -1.97 4.31
C TYR A 113 -9.13 -2.28 4.79
N GLY A 114 -9.78 -3.20 4.08
CA GLY A 114 -11.12 -3.68 4.43
C GLY A 114 -12.25 -2.87 3.83
N GLU A 115 -11.93 -1.94 2.94
CA GLU A 115 -12.87 -1.10 2.21
C GLU A 115 -13.86 -1.92 1.39
N MET A 116 -13.41 -3.00 0.72
CA MET A 116 -14.28 -3.84 -0.11
C MET A 116 -15.45 -4.36 0.72
N ALA A 117 -15.16 -5.06 1.81
CA ALA A 117 -16.17 -5.64 2.68
C ALA A 117 -17.08 -4.58 3.35
N VAL A 118 -16.55 -3.40 3.63
CA VAL A 118 -17.34 -2.27 4.18
C VAL A 118 -18.34 -1.74 3.15
N PHE A 119 -17.98 -1.67 1.87
CA PHE A 119 -18.84 -1.10 0.84
C PHE A 119 -19.77 -2.10 0.18
N ASP A 120 -19.38 -3.37 0.06
CA ASP A 120 -20.22 -4.40 -0.56
C ASP A 120 -20.98 -5.28 0.45
N GLY A 121 -20.66 -5.13 1.76
CA GLY A 121 -21.30 -5.91 2.83
C GLY A 121 -20.87 -7.39 2.87
N GLN A 122 -19.83 -7.76 2.12
CA GLN A 122 -19.34 -9.12 2.03
C GLN A 122 -18.28 -9.43 3.10
N LEU A 123 -17.83 -10.67 3.13
CA LEU A 123 -16.75 -11.11 4.03
C LEU A 123 -15.38 -10.62 3.52
N ARG A 124 -14.36 -10.65 4.38
CA ARG A 124 -12.98 -10.35 4.01
C ARG A 124 -12.51 -11.23 2.85
N THR A 125 -11.91 -10.64 1.84
CA THR A 125 -11.46 -11.34 0.62
C THR A 125 -10.10 -12.00 0.77
N ALA A 126 -9.30 -11.62 1.77
CA ALA A 126 -7.93 -12.06 1.97
C ALA A 126 -7.53 -11.98 3.46
N ASP A 127 -6.47 -12.71 3.82
CA ASP A 127 -5.79 -12.55 5.09
C ASP A 127 -4.97 -11.25 5.09
N ALA A 128 -4.86 -10.63 6.26
CA ALA A 128 -3.98 -9.49 6.50
C ALA A 128 -3.04 -9.80 7.65
N ILE A 129 -1.74 -9.68 7.42
CA ILE A 129 -0.68 -10.06 8.37
C ILE A 129 0.29 -8.88 8.52
N ALA A 130 0.58 -8.49 9.75
CA ALA A 130 1.58 -7.47 10.05
C ALA A 130 3.00 -8.01 9.76
N LEU A 131 3.76 -7.35 8.90
CA LEU A 131 5.16 -7.73 8.61
C LEU A 131 6.16 -7.12 9.59
N VAL A 132 5.78 -6.03 10.19
CA VAL A 132 6.51 -5.30 11.24
C VAL A 132 5.51 -4.83 12.28
N ASP A 133 5.97 -4.32 13.41
CA ASP A 133 5.08 -3.69 14.40
C ASP A 133 4.26 -2.61 13.70
N THR A 134 2.93 -2.74 13.79
CA THR A 134 1.98 -2.00 12.98
C THR A 134 0.89 -1.40 13.87
N GLU A 135 0.59 -0.13 13.64
CA GLU A 135 -0.54 0.56 14.26
C GLU A 135 -1.56 0.89 13.18
N VAL A 136 -2.82 0.55 13.42
CA VAL A 136 -3.94 0.85 12.53
C VAL A 136 -5.02 1.63 13.27
N PHE A 137 -5.59 2.63 12.61
CA PHE A 137 -6.82 3.28 13.04
C PHE A 137 -8.00 2.49 12.46
N THR A 138 -8.91 2.07 13.32
CA THR A 138 -10.06 1.23 12.95
C THR A 138 -11.35 1.99 13.20
N VAL A 139 -12.26 1.99 12.24
CA VAL A 139 -13.61 2.56 12.35
C VAL A 139 -14.64 1.58 11.81
N TYR A 140 -15.81 1.49 12.48
CA TYR A 140 -16.89 0.63 12.00
C TYR A 140 -17.62 1.22 10.80
N ALA A 141 -18.04 0.35 9.89
CA ALA A 141 -18.84 0.72 8.71
C ALA A 141 -20.08 1.54 9.08
N ARG A 142 -20.82 1.13 10.12
CA ARG A 142 -22.02 1.82 10.62
C ARG A 142 -21.78 3.26 11.06
N ASP A 143 -20.55 3.59 11.48
CA ASP A 143 -20.19 4.93 11.92
C ASP A 143 -19.61 5.78 10.78
N LEU A 144 -18.99 5.12 9.78
CA LEU A 144 -18.33 5.77 8.65
C LEU A 144 -19.28 6.02 7.47
N LEU A 145 -20.07 5.02 7.05
CA LEU A 145 -20.89 5.09 5.84
C LEU A 145 -21.87 6.27 5.83
N PRO A 146 -22.58 6.59 6.95
CA PRO A 146 -23.48 7.76 6.96
C PRO A 146 -22.74 9.09 6.75
N LEU A 147 -21.49 9.20 7.18
CA LEU A 147 -20.67 10.40 6.96
C LEU A 147 -20.23 10.51 5.50
N LEU A 148 -19.87 9.39 4.87
CA LEU A 148 -19.44 9.37 3.47
C LEU A 148 -20.60 9.74 2.51
N THR A 149 -21.84 9.36 2.80
CA THR A 149 -22.99 9.72 1.96
C THR A 149 -23.23 11.22 1.90
N THR A 150 -22.81 11.97 2.91
CA THR A 150 -22.91 13.43 2.98
C THR A 150 -21.64 14.16 2.52
N HIS A 151 -20.59 13.39 2.16
CA HIS A 151 -19.31 13.92 1.71
C HIS A 151 -18.88 13.25 0.38
N PRO A 152 -19.49 13.66 -0.76
CA PRO A 152 -19.24 12.99 -2.05
C PRO A 152 -17.77 12.97 -2.48
N GLN A 153 -16.99 13.98 -2.10
CA GLN A 153 -15.55 14.01 -2.41
C GLN A 153 -14.79 12.87 -1.76
N ALA A 154 -15.08 12.55 -0.50
CA ALA A 154 -14.48 11.41 0.19
C ALA A 154 -14.84 10.07 -0.48
N LEU A 155 -16.09 9.94 -0.98
CA LEU A 155 -16.50 8.77 -1.77
C LEU A 155 -15.72 8.65 -3.07
N LEU A 156 -15.52 9.77 -3.79
CA LEU A 156 -14.74 9.75 -5.03
C LEU A 156 -13.29 9.34 -4.79
N GLU A 157 -12.69 9.75 -3.69
CA GLU A 157 -11.33 9.33 -3.32
C GLU A 157 -11.25 7.83 -3.01
N ILE A 158 -12.26 7.25 -2.36
CA ILE A 158 -12.34 5.81 -2.16
C ILE A 158 -12.48 5.07 -3.50
N VAL A 159 -13.34 5.57 -4.40
CA VAL A 159 -13.46 5.01 -5.75
C VAL A 159 -12.11 5.05 -6.48
N GLN A 160 -11.33 6.13 -6.35
CA GLN A 160 -9.98 6.19 -6.92
C GLN A 160 -9.07 5.10 -6.35
N VAL A 161 -9.07 4.91 -5.02
CA VAL A 161 -8.31 3.83 -4.37
C VAL A 161 -8.72 2.45 -4.91
N LEU A 162 -10.01 2.19 -5.05
CA LEU A 162 -10.52 0.92 -5.61
C LEU A 162 -10.10 0.74 -7.07
N CYS A 163 -10.15 1.80 -7.88
CA CYS A 163 -9.66 1.78 -9.26
C CYS A 163 -8.16 1.50 -9.34
N GLU A 164 -7.35 2.06 -8.43
CA GLU A 164 -5.92 1.77 -8.35
C GLU A 164 -5.65 0.32 -7.99
N LYS A 165 -6.38 -0.22 -7.01
CA LYS A 165 -6.30 -1.65 -6.64
C LYS A 165 -6.70 -2.56 -7.80
N LEU A 166 -7.76 -2.21 -8.54
CA LEU A 166 -8.19 -2.97 -9.72
C LEU A 166 -7.14 -2.94 -10.83
N ARG A 167 -6.58 -1.77 -11.14
CA ARG A 167 -5.47 -1.66 -12.12
C ARG A 167 -4.25 -2.46 -11.70
N ALA A 168 -3.88 -2.42 -10.41
CA ALA A 168 -2.78 -3.22 -9.89
C ALA A 168 -3.03 -4.73 -10.03
N ALA A 169 -4.25 -5.19 -9.74
CA ALA A 169 -4.65 -6.60 -9.92
C ALA A 169 -4.60 -7.01 -11.40
N SER A 170 -5.11 -6.17 -12.31
CA SER A 170 -5.04 -6.42 -13.77
C SER A 170 -3.59 -6.53 -14.25
N ALA A 171 -2.72 -5.63 -13.78
CA ALA A 171 -1.30 -5.67 -14.13
C ALA A 171 -0.61 -6.97 -13.66
N VAL A 172 -0.96 -7.49 -12.47
CA VAL A 172 -0.43 -8.78 -11.98
C VAL A 172 -0.86 -9.94 -12.88
N ILE A 173 -2.11 -9.92 -13.37
CA ILE A 173 -2.62 -10.95 -14.30
C ILE A 173 -1.85 -10.87 -15.63
N GLU A 174 -1.68 -9.68 -16.19
CA GLU A 174 -0.89 -9.49 -17.42
C GLU A 174 0.56 -9.95 -17.24
N ASP A 175 1.18 -9.62 -16.12
CA ASP A 175 2.56 -10.01 -15.83
C ASP A 175 2.74 -11.52 -15.74
N SER A 176 1.69 -12.27 -15.41
CA SER A 176 1.77 -13.74 -15.33
C SER A 176 2.19 -14.41 -16.63
N SER A 177 1.91 -13.77 -17.77
CA SER A 177 2.31 -14.23 -19.11
C SER A 177 3.74 -13.88 -19.51
N LEU A 178 4.42 -13.02 -18.74
CA LEU A 178 5.77 -12.54 -19.03
C LEU A 178 6.84 -13.54 -18.57
N ASP A 179 8.01 -13.45 -19.19
CA ASP A 179 9.20 -14.13 -18.69
C ASP A 179 9.60 -13.64 -17.29
N ILE A 180 10.37 -14.45 -16.58
CA ILE A 180 10.76 -14.20 -15.18
C ILE A 180 11.45 -12.85 -15.01
N ARG A 181 12.34 -12.47 -15.95
CA ARG A 181 13.11 -11.22 -15.86
C ARG A 181 12.22 -9.99 -15.95
N ARG A 182 11.32 -9.96 -16.93
CA ARG A 182 10.34 -8.88 -17.12
C ARG A 182 9.39 -8.77 -15.93
N ARG A 183 8.92 -9.93 -15.43
CA ARG A 183 8.01 -9.98 -14.28
C ARG A 183 8.66 -9.39 -13.01
N VAL A 184 9.92 -9.72 -12.74
CA VAL A 184 10.68 -9.14 -11.62
C VAL A 184 10.83 -7.63 -11.80
N ALA A 185 11.23 -7.17 -13.00
CA ALA A 185 11.38 -5.74 -13.27
C ALA A 185 10.07 -4.97 -13.08
N ARG A 186 8.94 -5.46 -13.61
CA ARG A 186 7.61 -4.86 -13.40
C ARG A 186 7.19 -4.83 -11.94
N GLY A 187 7.41 -5.91 -11.21
CA GLY A 187 7.09 -5.97 -9.78
C GLY A 187 7.93 -4.98 -8.95
N LEU A 188 9.22 -4.84 -9.25
CA LEU A 188 10.08 -3.85 -8.58
C LEU A 188 9.66 -2.42 -8.90
N LEU A 189 9.28 -2.11 -10.15
CA LEU A 189 8.75 -0.80 -10.52
C LEU A 189 7.45 -0.49 -9.77
N ARG A 190 6.49 -1.45 -9.70
CA ARG A 190 5.27 -1.26 -8.91
C ARG A 190 5.57 -0.96 -7.44
N LEU A 191 6.45 -1.75 -6.82
CA LEU A 191 6.85 -1.54 -5.43
C LEU A 191 7.56 -0.20 -5.24
N SER A 192 8.39 0.25 -6.20
CA SER A 192 9.04 1.55 -6.14
C SER A 192 8.06 2.71 -6.30
N GLN A 193 7.03 2.57 -7.11
CA GLN A 193 5.97 3.58 -7.27
C GLN A 193 5.07 3.66 -6.03
N GLN A 194 4.67 2.53 -5.47
CA GLN A 194 3.76 2.46 -4.32
C GLN A 194 4.45 2.81 -3.00
N HIS A 195 5.68 2.31 -2.79
CA HIS A 195 6.38 2.36 -1.52
C HIS A 195 7.79 2.97 -1.61
N GLY A 196 8.15 3.53 -2.76
CA GLY A 196 9.45 4.13 -2.98
C GLY A 196 9.58 5.50 -2.31
N ARG A 197 10.81 5.83 -1.89
CA ARG A 197 11.22 7.18 -1.49
C ARG A 197 12.46 7.55 -2.28
N THR A 198 12.42 8.70 -2.93
CA THR A 198 13.59 9.23 -3.63
C THR A 198 14.71 9.53 -2.63
N SER A 199 15.91 9.13 -2.95
CA SER A 199 17.13 9.38 -2.20
C SER A 199 18.27 9.77 -3.16
N ASN A 200 19.40 10.24 -2.63
CA ASN A 200 20.61 10.52 -3.42
C ASN A 200 21.21 9.26 -4.08
N LYS A 201 20.77 8.06 -3.72
CA LYS A 201 21.22 6.77 -4.26
C LYS A 201 20.22 6.14 -5.24
N GLY A 202 19.08 6.80 -5.53
CA GLY A 202 17.98 6.27 -6.31
C GLY A 202 16.69 6.15 -5.52
N ILE A 203 15.73 5.37 -6.01
CA ILE A 203 14.43 5.14 -5.35
C ILE A 203 14.58 3.97 -4.37
N ARG A 204 14.57 4.28 -3.08
CA ARG A 204 14.57 3.28 -2.02
C ARG A 204 13.15 2.73 -1.83
N VAL A 205 12.97 1.46 -2.10
CA VAL A 205 11.72 0.75 -1.78
C VAL A 205 11.65 0.56 -0.26
N ASN A 206 10.77 1.32 0.38
CA ASN A 206 10.65 1.35 1.84
C ASN A 206 9.82 0.15 2.37
N LEU A 207 10.15 -1.03 1.88
CA LEU A 207 9.55 -2.30 2.28
C LEU A 207 10.65 -3.22 2.80
N THR A 208 10.47 -3.74 4.01
CA THR A 208 11.30 -4.83 4.51
C THR A 208 10.58 -6.14 4.21
N VAL A 209 10.72 -6.62 2.97
CA VAL A 209 10.14 -7.89 2.53
C VAL A 209 11.25 -8.91 2.29
N SER A 210 11.02 -10.13 2.71
CA SER A 210 11.92 -11.25 2.42
C SER A 210 11.85 -11.62 0.94
N GLN A 211 12.88 -12.32 0.45
CA GLN A 211 12.87 -12.84 -0.92
C GLN A 211 11.78 -13.90 -1.14
N SER A 212 11.34 -14.58 -0.09
CA SER A 212 10.21 -15.52 -0.15
C SER A 212 8.90 -14.78 -0.35
N GLU A 213 8.67 -13.69 0.38
CA GLU A 213 7.50 -12.83 0.23
C GLU A 213 7.48 -12.13 -1.13
N LEU A 214 8.65 -11.66 -1.60
CA LEU A 214 8.75 -11.11 -2.95
C LEU A 214 8.47 -12.18 -4.01
N GLY A 215 8.89 -13.42 -3.79
CA GLY A 215 8.55 -14.55 -4.65
C GLY A 215 7.04 -14.84 -4.67
N ALA A 216 6.40 -14.86 -3.50
CA ALA A 216 4.96 -15.04 -3.37
C ALA A 216 4.16 -13.89 -4.02
N TYR A 217 4.67 -12.66 -3.97
CA TYR A 217 4.10 -11.49 -4.64
C TYR A 217 4.25 -11.53 -6.17
N LEU A 218 5.38 -12.03 -6.67
CA LEU A 218 5.67 -12.13 -8.10
C LEU A 218 5.20 -13.45 -8.74
N GLY A 219 4.62 -14.36 -7.95
CA GLY A 219 4.18 -15.67 -8.42
C GLY A 219 5.32 -16.57 -8.87
N MET A 220 6.47 -16.54 -8.17
CA MET A 220 7.65 -17.34 -8.51
C MET A 220 8.38 -17.87 -7.26
N THR A 221 9.34 -18.76 -7.45
CA THR A 221 10.12 -19.31 -6.35
C THR A 221 11.15 -18.30 -5.84
N ARG A 222 11.55 -18.43 -4.57
CA ARG A 222 12.60 -17.64 -3.93
C ARG A 222 13.91 -17.67 -4.73
N GLU A 223 14.28 -18.85 -5.24
CA GLU A 223 15.51 -19.07 -6.05
C GLU A 223 15.49 -18.24 -7.34
N ASN A 224 14.33 -18.19 -8.03
CA ASN A 224 14.14 -17.37 -9.22
C ASN A 224 14.27 -15.88 -8.91
N VAL A 225 13.64 -15.41 -7.81
CA VAL A 225 13.81 -14.03 -7.35
C VAL A 225 15.26 -13.71 -7.08
N ASN A 226 15.95 -14.54 -6.30
CA ASN A 226 17.36 -14.36 -5.94
C ASN A 226 18.26 -14.24 -7.16
N ARG A 227 18.07 -15.13 -8.13
CA ARG A 227 18.84 -15.12 -9.38
C ARG A 227 18.63 -13.82 -10.15
N GLN A 228 17.39 -13.35 -10.28
CA GLN A 228 17.09 -12.12 -11.00
C GLN A 228 17.59 -10.87 -10.26
N LEU A 229 17.39 -10.78 -8.95
CA LEU A 229 17.92 -9.68 -8.15
C LEU A 229 19.47 -9.64 -8.24
N GLY A 230 20.12 -10.81 -8.24
CA GLY A 230 21.58 -10.90 -8.45
C GLY A 230 22.01 -10.32 -9.80
N GLN A 231 21.31 -10.67 -10.89
CA GLN A 231 21.58 -10.13 -12.23
C GLN A 231 21.38 -8.62 -12.30
N LEU A 232 20.26 -8.09 -11.77
CA LEU A 232 19.98 -6.65 -11.74
C LEU A 232 21.01 -5.88 -10.90
N ARG A 233 21.45 -6.46 -9.78
CA ARG A 233 22.49 -5.88 -8.92
C ARG A 233 23.85 -5.85 -9.62
N ASN A 234 24.26 -6.92 -10.28
CA ASN A 234 25.52 -7.00 -11.02
C ASN A 234 25.54 -6.03 -12.20
N ALA A 235 24.39 -5.75 -12.81
CA ALA A 235 24.22 -4.72 -13.85
C ALA A 235 24.14 -3.29 -13.30
N GLY A 236 24.18 -3.08 -11.97
CA GLY A 236 24.10 -1.76 -11.35
C GLY A 236 22.70 -1.12 -11.36
N ILE A 237 21.67 -1.85 -11.80
CA ILE A 237 20.29 -1.35 -11.92
C ILE A 237 19.60 -1.22 -10.56
N ILE A 238 19.94 -2.11 -9.64
CA ILE A 238 19.49 -2.06 -8.24
C ILE A 238 20.66 -2.21 -7.29
N ARG A 239 20.46 -1.78 -6.04
CA ARG A 239 21.30 -2.11 -4.88
C ARG A 239 20.45 -2.72 -3.78
N THR A 240 21.09 -3.48 -2.89
CA THR A 240 20.44 -4.02 -1.69
C THR A 240 21.20 -3.55 -0.45
N GLU A 241 20.47 -2.98 0.50
CA GLU A 241 20.99 -2.60 1.83
C GLU A 241 20.19 -3.40 2.88
N GLY A 242 20.75 -4.52 3.34
CA GLY A 242 19.99 -5.50 4.13
C GLY A 242 18.82 -6.09 3.33
N ALA A 243 17.61 -5.99 3.86
CA ALA A 243 16.39 -6.43 3.20
C ALA A 243 15.76 -5.37 2.26
N GLN A 244 16.33 -4.15 2.21
CA GLN A 244 15.81 -3.07 1.39
C GLN A 244 16.39 -3.11 -0.02
N ILE A 245 15.55 -2.82 -1.02
CA ILE A 245 15.94 -2.70 -2.42
C ILE A 245 15.97 -1.20 -2.79
N ILE A 246 17.01 -0.79 -3.49
CA ILE A 246 17.17 0.57 -4.03
C ILE A 246 17.25 0.43 -5.55
N VAL A 247 16.30 1.01 -6.26
CA VAL A 247 16.34 1.13 -7.72
C VAL A 247 17.27 2.30 -8.05
N THR A 248 18.42 2.02 -8.64
CA THR A 248 19.46 3.01 -8.99
C THR A 248 19.33 3.49 -10.42
N ASP A 249 18.74 2.68 -11.30
CA ASP A 249 18.48 3.01 -12.71
C ASP A 249 17.05 2.58 -13.06
N GLU A 250 16.11 3.52 -12.89
CA GLU A 250 14.69 3.29 -13.17
C GLU A 250 14.42 3.17 -14.67
N VAL A 251 15.20 3.88 -15.50
CA VAL A 251 15.02 3.87 -16.95
C VAL A 251 15.34 2.50 -17.52
N THR A 252 16.52 1.98 -17.23
CA THR A 252 16.90 0.62 -17.67
C THR A 252 15.99 -0.45 -17.08
N LEU A 253 15.50 -0.28 -15.81
CA LEU A 253 14.55 -1.20 -15.23
C LEU A 253 13.22 -1.19 -15.98
N ALA A 254 12.73 -0.01 -16.42
CA ALA A 254 11.52 0.13 -17.24
C ALA A 254 11.68 -0.49 -18.64
N GLU A 255 12.85 -0.36 -19.26
CA GLU A 255 13.15 -1.03 -20.52
C GLU A 255 13.10 -2.55 -20.37
N ILE A 256 13.71 -3.12 -19.32
CA ILE A 256 13.65 -4.56 -19.03
C ILE A 256 12.20 -4.97 -18.79
N ALA A 257 11.40 -4.16 -18.13
CA ALA A 257 9.99 -4.41 -17.89
C ALA A 257 9.13 -4.40 -19.18
N GLY A 258 9.70 -3.98 -20.31
CA GLY A 258 8.98 -3.79 -21.57
C GLY A 258 7.98 -2.63 -21.49
N LEU A 259 8.19 -1.69 -20.57
CA LEU A 259 7.48 -0.43 -20.51
C LEU A 259 8.33 0.53 -21.31
N ALA A 260 8.08 0.62 -22.63
CA ALA A 260 8.71 1.64 -23.45
C ALA A 260 8.47 2.99 -22.81
N SER A 261 9.44 3.90 -22.94
CA SER A 261 9.45 5.30 -22.47
C SER A 261 8.29 6.12 -23.07
N ALA A 262 7.07 5.69 -22.78
CA ALA A 262 5.83 6.39 -23.08
C ALA A 262 5.62 7.44 -21.99
N GLY A 263 6.29 8.60 -22.14
CA GLY A 263 5.89 9.81 -21.43
C GLY A 263 6.82 10.34 -20.34
N MET A 264 8.14 10.28 -20.50
CA MET A 264 9.00 11.30 -19.88
C MET A 264 9.31 12.39 -20.95
N ARG A 265 8.33 13.25 -21.22
CA ARG A 265 8.53 14.56 -21.84
C ARG A 265 7.81 15.61 -21.00
#